data_2a2f83f204a6e271295e926e160198c9
#
_entry.id   2a2f83f204a6e271295e926e160198c9
#
_cell.length_a   1.000
_cell.length_b   1.000
_cell.length_c   1.000
_cell.angle_alpha   90.00
_cell.angle_beta   90.00
_cell.angle_gamma   90.00
#
_symmetry.space_group_name_H-M   'P 1'
#
loop_
_entity.id
_entity.type
_entity.pdbx_description
1 polymer ?
#
loop_
_entity_poly.entity_id
_entity_poly.type
_entity_poly.pdbx_seq_one_letter_code
_entity_poly.pdbx_strand_id
1 'polypeptide(L)'
;QQIIIVYISKNKAVFSTLFFASLLCSIVSFIVLFLFFNKFDIGLLVIGFVLFSHGIASNLGYQNFKKYTIYSVLQKSLMVIFALGAYYFFGIEWLLLGIALSYFVYSKVFFDGLLKFKIDFSQLKNHKKFISSNYFLMLTNIVTTQVDKLLIVPILGFAVLGNYSLALQVIAIMTVLPSVVFKYILPR
;
A
#
# COMPACT_ATOMS: atom_id res chain seq x y z
N GLN A 1 4.54 6.49 1.38
CA GLN A 1 5.67 5.66 1.78
C GLN A 1 6.99 6.43 1.78
N GLN A 2 7.38 7.10 0.70
CA GLN A 2 8.66 7.83 0.60
C GLN A 2 8.83 8.88 1.69
N ILE A 3 7.79 9.67 2.00
CA ILE A 3 7.79 10.65 3.09
C ILE A 3 8.12 9.97 4.42
N ILE A 4 7.49 8.86 4.71
CA ILE A 4 7.66 8.12 5.95
C ILE A 4 9.09 7.60 6.07
N ILE A 5 9.66 7.05 5.00
CA ILE A 5 11.04 6.53 4.97
C ILE A 5 12.05 7.63 5.29
N VAL A 6 11.91 8.81 4.64
CA VAL A 6 12.83 9.94 4.82
C VAL A 6 12.72 10.55 6.22
N TYR A 7 11.50 10.65 6.78
CA TYR A 7 11.30 11.29 8.09
C TYR A 7 11.55 10.36 9.26
N ILE A 8 11.29 9.06 9.16
CA ILE A 8 11.61 8.10 10.22
C ILE A 8 13.12 8.06 10.48
N SER A 9 13.93 8.14 9.43
CA SER A 9 15.39 8.18 9.59
C SER A 9 15.87 9.40 10.38
N LYS A 10 15.07 10.47 10.43
CA LYS A 10 15.44 11.75 11.06
C LYS A 10 14.72 12.03 12.38
N ASN A 11 13.45 11.65 12.52
CA ASN A 11 12.66 12.02 13.71
C ASN A 11 11.48 11.09 13.96
N LYS A 12 11.47 10.39 15.11
CA LYS A 12 10.42 9.42 15.50
C LYS A 12 9.05 10.05 15.76
N ALA A 13 9.00 11.34 16.15
CA ALA A 13 7.74 12.02 16.48
C ALA A 13 6.84 12.22 15.25
N VAL A 14 7.43 12.45 14.07
CA VAL A 14 6.70 12.64 12.82
C VAL A 14 6.01 11.37 12.37
N PHE A 15 6.58 10.20 12.66
CA PHE A 15 5.99 8.91 12.30
C PHE A 15 4.60 8.71 12.92
N SER A 16 4.46 8.99 14.21
CA SER A 16 3.18 8.82 14.92
C SER A 16 2.09 9.71 14.34
N THR A 17 2.42 10.96 14.03
CA THR A 17 1.46 11.92 13.45
C THR A 17 1.04 11.54 12.03
N LEU A 18 1.98 11.12 11.18
CA LEU A 18 1.69 10.64 9.83
C LEU A 18 0.89 9.33 9.84
N PHE A 19 1.20 8.43 10.76
CA PHE A 19 0.45 7.19 10.95
C PHE A 19 -1.01 7.49 11.28
N PHE A 20 -1.27 8.37 12.24
CA PHE A 20 -2.63 8.73 12.63
C PHE A 20 -3.40 9.44 11.50
N ALA A 21 -2.76 10.40 10.82
CA ALA A 21 -3.37 11.08 9.69
C ALA A 21 -3.77 10.10 8.56
N SER A 22 -2.90 9.15 8.23
CA SER A 22 -3.21 8.16 7.20
C SER A 22 -4.27 7.15 7.65
N LEU A 23 -4.31 6.81 8.94
CA LEU A 23 -5.33 5.95 9.50
C LEU A 23 -6.70 6.63 9.46
N LEU A 24 -6.80 7.91 9.82
CA LEU A 24 -8.03 8.69 9.65
C LEU A 24 -8.47 8.74 8.19
N CYS A 25 -7.55 9.04 7.26
CA CYS A 25 -7.87 9.01 5.84
C CYS A 25 -8.34 7.63 5.36
N SER A 26 -7.77 6.55 5.88
CA SER A 26 -8.20 5.19 5.50
C SER A 26 -9.59 4.86 6.03
N ILE A 27 -9.94 5.32 7.24
CA ILE A 27 -11.29 5.16 7.79
C ILE A 27 -12.31 5.96 6.97
N VAL A 28 -12.00 7.20 6.62
CA VAL A 28 -12.87 8.00 5.75
C VAL A 28 -13.05 7.32 4.39
N SER A 29 -11.95 6.84 3.79
CA SER A 29 -12.01 6.10 2.52
C SER A 29 -12.81 4.80 2.64
N PHE A 30 -12.70 4.09 3.77
CA PHE A 30 -13.52 2.92 4.06
C PHE A 30 -15.02 3.27 4.04
N ILE A 31 -15.42 4.32 4.76
CA ILE A 31 -16.82 4.75 4.84
C ILE A 31 -17.34 5.14 3.44
N VAL A 32 -16.57 5.93 2.71
CA VAL A 32 -16.94 6.36 1.35
C VAL A 32 -17.12 5.15 0.42
N LEU A 33 -16.14 4.23 0.40
CA LEU A 33 -16.21 3.04 -0.45
C LEU A 33 -17.33 2.09 -0.04
N PHE A 34 -17.59 1.95 1.26
CA PHE A 34 -18.70 1.16 1.76
C PHE A 34 -20.05 1.73 1.31
N LEU A 35 -20.23 3.04 1.37
CA LEU A 35 -21.46 3.71 0.92
C LEU A 35 -21.67 3.58 -0.59
N PHE A 36 -20.59 3.64 -1.39
CA PHE A 36 -20.70 3.52 -2.86
C PHE A 36 -20.90 2.09 -3.35
N PHE A 37 -20.16 1.14 -2.79
CA PHE A 37 -20.13 -0.23 -3.30
C PHE A 37 -20.92 -1.21 -2.46
N ASN A 38 -21.36 -0.82 -1.26
CA ASN A 38 -22.02 -1.68 -0.27
C ASN A 38 -21.25 -2.99 0.02
N LYS A 39 -19.92 -2.94 -0.09
CA LYS A 39 -19.01 -4.09 0.11
C LYS A 39 -17.98 -3.76 1.19
N PHE A 40 -18.05 -4.51 2.29
CA PHE A 40 -17.17 -4.34 3.45
C PHE A 40 -15.73 -4.73 3.17
N ASP A 41 -15.51 -5.72 2.31
CA ASP A 41 -14.21 -6.27 1.93
C ASP A 41 -13.29 -5.24 1.27
N ILE A 42 -13.83 -4.37 0.39
CA ILE A 42 -13.08 -3.28 -0.25
C ILE A 42 -12.55 -2.30 0.80
N GLY A 43 -13.37 -1.93 1.76
CA GLY A 43 -12.97 -1.01 2.82
C GLY A 43 -11.91 -1.63 3.76
N LEU A 44 -12.09 -2.91 4.11
CA LEU A 44 -11.12 -3.65 4.91
C LEU A 44 -9.75 -3.75 4.20
N LEU A 45 -9.76 -3.94 2.88
CA LEU A 45 -8.56 -3.97 2.06
C LEU A 45 -7.78 -2.63 2.13
N VAL A 46 -8.49 -1.50 2.09
CA VAL A 46 -7.85 -0.17 2.19
C VAL A 46 -7.17 0.01 3.55
N ILE A 47 -7.86 -0.33 4.65
CA ILE A 47 -7.28 -0.24 5.98
C ILE A 47 -6.06 -1.16 6.12
N GLY A 48 -6.19 -2.42 5.72
CA GLY A 48 -5.09 -3.39 5.75
C GLY A 48 -3.89 -2.93 4.94
N PHE A 49 -4.12 -2.42 3.72
CA PHE A 49 -3.07 -1.87 2.87
C PHE A 49 -2.34 -0.68 3.51
N VAL A 50 -3.06 0.24 4.15
CA VAL A 50 -2.45 1.39 4.85
C VAL A 50 -1.59 0.91 6.02
N LEU A 51 -2.08 -0.02 6.85
CA LEU A 51 -1.32 -0.59 7.96
C LEU A 51 -0.05 -1.29 7.49
N PHE A 52 -0.17 -2.11 6.46
CA PHE A 52 0.98 -2.80 5.86
C PHE A 52 2.00 -1.81 5.29
N SER A 53 1.54 -0.79 4.56
CA SER A 53 2.38 0.25 3.97
C SER A 53 3.19 1.01 5.02
N HIS A 54 2.58 1.31 6.17
CA HIS A 54 3.29 1.93 7.30
C HIS A 54 4.33 1.01 7.94
N GLY A 55 3.99 -0.27 8.11
CA GLY A 55 4.93 -1.27 8.63
C GLY A 55 6.16 -1.43 7.74
N ILE A 56 5.95 -1.53 6.43
CA ILE A 56 7.02 -1.58 5.42
C ILE A 56 7.88 -0.31 5.46
N ALA A 57 7.25 0.86 5.43
CA ALA A 57 7.96 2.15 5.44
C ALA A 57 8.77 2.33 6.74
N SER A 58 8.24 1.88 7.89
CA SER A 58 8.94 1.89 9.16
C SER A 58 10.21 1.04 9.12
N ASN A 59 10.12 -0.21 8.65
CA ASN A 59 11.28 -1.08 8.56
C ASN A 59 12.35 -0.56 7.59
N LEU A 60 11.95 0.03 6.47
CA LEU A 60 12.86 0.68 5.54
C LEU A 60 13.51 1.92 6.14
N GLY A 61 12.74 2.77 6.84
CA GLY A 61 13.26 3.97 7.50
C GLY A 61 14.27 3.66 8.61
N TYR A 62 14.10 2.53 9.32
CA TYR A 62 15.07 2.02 10.30
C TYR A 62 16.17 1.15 9.70
N GLN A 63 16.26 1.04 8.37
CA GLN A 63 17.22 0.18 7.65
C GLN A 63 17.15 -1.31 8.04
N ASN A 64 15.99 -1.76 8.51
CA ASN A 64 15.75 -3.13 8.95
C ASN A 64 15.35 -4.01 7.74
N PHE A 65 16.25 -4.13 6.77
CA PHE A 65 15.99 -4.81 5.49
C PHE A 65 15.58 -6.27 5.66
N LYS A 66 16.14 -6.97 6.67
CA LYS A 66 15.76 -8.37 6.95
C LYS A 66 14.28 -8.49 7.32
N LYS A 67 13.78 -7.63 8.23
CA LYS A 67 12.36 -7.63 8.60
C LYS A 67 11.47 -7.19 7.44
N TYR A 68 11.89 -6.17 6.69
CA TYR A 68 11.21 -5.74 5.48
C TYR A 68 10.99 -6.91 4.51
N THR A 69 12.05 -7.65 4.18
CA THR A 69 11.98 -8.76 3.23
C THR A 69 11.09 -9.89 3.76
N ILE A 70 11.28 -10.32 5.02
CA ILE A 70 10.49 -11.40 5.61
C ILE A 70 8.99 -11.07 5.58
N TYR A 71 8.61 -9.89 6.04
CA TYR A 71 7.20 -9.50 6.07
C TYR A 71 6.62 -9.28 4.67
N SER A 72 7.40 -8.76 3.71
CA SER A 72 6.95 -8.61 2.34
C SER A 72 6.69 -9.95 1.66
N VAL A 73 7.59 -10.92 1.85
CA VAL A 73 7.42 -12.29 1.32
C VAL A 73 6.24 -12.97 2.02
N LEU A 74 6.17 -12.88 3.35
CA LEU A 74 5.07 -13.48 4.13
C LEU A 74 3.71 -12.93 3.69
N GLN A 75 3.58 -11.62 3.51
CA GLN A 75 2.34 -11.00 3.04
C GLN A 75 1.95 -11.52 1.65
N LYS A 76 2.90 -11.61 0.71
CA LYS A 76 2.62 -12.12 -0.63
C LYS A 76 2.21 -13.60 -0.61
N SER A 77 2.88 -14.41 0.19
CA SER A 77 2.50 -15.83 0.35
C SER A 77 1.12 -15.99 0.97
N LEU A 78 0.83 -15.25 2.05
CA LEU A 78 -0.50 -15.27 2.68
C LEU A 78 -1.59 -14.72 1.75
N MET A 79 -1.27 -13.71 0.92
CA MET A 79 -2.21 -13.19 -0.05
C MET A 79 -2.67 -14.29 -1.02
N VAL A 80 -1.74 -15.09 -1.54
CA VAL A 80 -2.08 -16.22 -2.42
C VAL A 80 -2.90 -17.28 -1.68
N ILE A 81 -2.45 -17.68 -0.48
CA ILE A 81 -3.10 -18.72 0.33
C ILE A 81 -4.54 -18.28 0.69
N PHE A 82 -4.71 -17.08 1.21
CA PHE A 82 -6.02 -16.58 1.64
C PHE A 82 -6.95 -16.29 0.45
N ALA A 83 -6.42 -15.76 -0.67
CA ALA A 83 -7.22 -15.52 -1.86
C ALA A 83 -7.73 -16.85 -2.48
N LEU A 84 -6.84 -17.83 -2.62
CA LEU A 84 -7.23 -19.16 -3.13
C LEU A 84 -8.16 -19.89 -2.16
N GLY A 85 -7.87 -19.83 -0.86
CA GLY A 85 -8.74 -20.41 0.16
C GLY A 85 -10.13 -19.78 0.17
N ALA A 86 -10.20 -18.44 0.16
CA ALA A 86 -11.48 -17.72 0.09
C ALA A 86 -12.27 -18.08 -1.18
N TYR A 87 -11.58 -18.13 -2.32
CA TYR A 87 -12.21 -18.54 -3.60
C TYR A 87 -12.74 -19.97 -3.54
N TYR A 88 -11.96 -20.92 -3.04
CA TYR A 88 -12.32 -22.33 -3.03
C TYR A 88 -13.47 -22.64 -2.06
N PHE A 89 -13.47 -22.03 -0.85
CA PHE A 89 -14.48 -22.33 0.17
C PHE A 89 -15.73 -21.47 0.06
N PHE A 90 -15.61 -20.22 -0.39
CA PHE A 90 -16.69 -19.24 -0.35
C PHE A 90 -17.04 -18.64 -1.71
N GLY A 91 -16.25 -18.89 -2.75
CA GLY A 91 -16.46 -18.37 -4.10
C GLY A 91 -15.79 -17.04 -4.38
N ILE A 92 -16.00 -16.54 -5.61
CA ILE A 92 -15.30 -15.36 -6.15
C ILE A 92 -15.58 -14.07 -5.38
N GLU A 93 -16.73 -13.95 -4.74
CA GLU A 93 -17.13 -12.76 -3.99
C GLU A 93 -16.25 -12.52 -2.77
N TRP A 94 -15.71 -13.57 -2.17
CA TRP A 94 -14.87 -13.52 -0.97
C TRP A 94 -13.37 -13.39 -1.26
N LEU A 95 -13.00 -13.40 -2.53
CA LEU A 95 -11.60 -13.29 -2.95
C LEU A 95 -10.94 -12.00 -2.44
N LEU A 96 -11.64 -10.87 -2.53
CA LEU A 96 -11.14 -9.58 -2.03
C LEU A 96 -10.92 -9.58 -0.51
N LEU A 97 -11.79 -10.24 0.23
CA LEU A 97 -11.63 -10.40 1.68
C LEU A 97 -10.39 -11.23 2.02
N GLY A 98 -10.13 -12.31 1.28
CA GLY A 98 -8.91 -13.11 1.43
C GLY A 98 -7.65 -12.26 1.22
N ILE A 99 -7.65 -11.44 0.16
CA ILE A 99 -6.55 -10.50 -0.10
C ILE A 99 -6.41 -9.48 1.04
N ALA A 100 -7.52 -8.90 1.51
CA ALA A 100 -7.53 -7.93 2.60
C ALA A 100 -6.91 -8.49 3.88
N LEU A 101 -7.27 -9.71 4.26
CA LEU A 101 -6.75 -10.38 5.45
C LEU A 101 -5.22 -10.55 5.41
N SER A 102 -4.62 -10.76 4.24
CA SER A 102 -3.17 -10.90 4.10
C SER A 102 -2.39 -9.65 4.53
N TYR A 103 -2.98 -8.47 4.45
CA TYR A 103 -2.33 -7.22 4.85
C TYR A 103 -2.24 -7.02 6.36
N PHE A 104 -3.04 -7.75 7.15
CA PHE A 104 -3.02 -7.65 8.61
C PHE A 104 -1.83 -8.35 9.29
N VAL A 105 -0.89 -8.92 8.52
CA VAL A 105 0.39 -9.43 9.03
C VAL A 105 1.14 -8.39 9.88
N TYR A 106 0.95 -7.10 9.59
CA TYR A 106 1.52 -6.00 10.35
C TYR A 106 0.61 -5.43 11.46
N SER A 107 -0.39 -6.17 11.91
CA SER A 107 -1.28 -5.71 12.99
C SER A 107 -0.54 -5.27 14.27
N LYS A 108 0.62 -5.89 14.57
CA LYS A 108 1.49 -5.47 15.68
C LYS A 108 1.93 -4.00 15.56
N VAL A 109 2.20 -3.51 14.36
CA VAL A 109 2.58 -2.09 14.14
C VAL A 109 1.43 -1.14 14.48
N PHE A 110 0.19 -1.58 14.26
CA PHE A 110 -0.99 -0.84 14.66
C PHE A 110 -1.06 -0.66 16.19
N PHE A 111 -0.90 -1.74 16.94
CA PHE A 111 -0.92 -1.70 18.41
C PHE A 111 0.27 -0.89 18.96
N ASP A 112 1.48 -1.09 18.42
CA ASP A 112 2.67 -0.31 18.82
C ASP A 112 2.51 1.19 18.48
N GLY A 113 1.84 1.51 17.37
CA GLY A 113 1.55 2.88 16.95
C GLY A 113 0.53 3.57 17.83
N LEU A 114 -0.51 2.86 18.26
CA LEU A 114 -1.53 3.37 19.19
C LEU A 114 -0.96 3.60 20.61
N LEU A 115 -0.11 2.71 21.10
CA LEU A 115 0.47 2.80 22.44
C LEU A 115 1.51 3.94 22.57
N LYS A 116 2.19 4.29 21.49
CA LYS A 116 3.21 5.35 21.44
C LYS A 116 2.68 6.69 20.93
N PHE A 117 1.41 6.94 21.17
CA PHE A 117 0.68 8.07 20.63
C PHE A 117 1.22 9.41 21.15
N LYS A 118 1.88 10.15 20.26
CA LYS A 118 2.23 11.58 20.44
C LYS A 118 1.91 12.29 19.14
N ILE A 119 0.84 13.09 19.14
CA ILE A 119 0.49 13.93 17.98
C ILE A 119 1.21 15.27 18.15
N ASP A 120 2.04 15.60 17.18
CA ASP A 120 2.66 16.91 17.06
C ASP A 120 2.34 17.51 15.69
N PHE A 121 1.28 18.31 15.64
CA PHE A 121 0.85 18.98 14.41
C PHE A 121 1.80 20.11 13.99
N SER A 122 2.63 20.62 14.88
CA SER A 122 3.55 21.71 14.57
C SER A 122 4.57 21.30 13.52
N GLN A 123 5.06 20.08 13.60
CA GLN A 123 6.01 19.52 12.64
C GLN A 123 5.37 19.25 11.26
N LEU A 124 4.10 18.87 11.20
CA LEU A 124 3.37 18.74 9.94
C LEU A 124 3.24 20.09 9.21
N LYS A 125 2.99 21.17 9.98
CA LYS A 125 2.87 22.52 9.43
C LYS A 125 4.17 23.00 8.79
N ASN A 126 5.31 22.73 9.44
CA ASN A 126 6.63 23.09 8.93
C ASN A 126 7.01 22.35 7.63
N HIS A 127 6.45 21.16 7.40
CA HIS A 127 6.75 20.34 6.21
C HIS A 127 5.60 20.29 5.18
N LYS A 128 4.58 21.16 5.33
CA LYS A 128 3.37 21.16 4.49
C LYS A 128 3.68 21.22 2.98
N LYS A 129 4.63 22.06 2.57
CA LYS A 129 5.02 22.20 1.15
C LYS A 129 5.61 20.91 0.59
N PHE A 130 6.48 20.23 1.33
CA PHE A 130 7.08 18.96 0.93
C PHE A 130 6.04 17.83 0.87
N ILE A 131 5.15 17.74 1.86
CA ILE A 131 4.09 16.76 1.92
C ILE A 131 3.13 16.95 0.74
N SER A 132 2.69 18.17 0.48
CA SER A 132 1.80 18.50 -0.65
C SER A 132 2.45 18.18 -1.99
N SER A 133 3.70 18.59 -2.22
CA SER A 133 4.42 18.30 -3.46
C SER A 133 4.55 16.79 -3.72
N ASN A 134 4.93 16.01 -2.70
CA ASN A 134 5.01 14.54 -2.82
C ASN A 134 3.64 13.90 -3.05
N TYR A 135 2.58 14.42 -2.45
CA TYR A 135 1.22 13.95 -2.69
C TYR A 135 0.80 14.13 -4.15
N PHE A 136 1.03 15.33 -4.71
CA PHE A 136 0.75 15.59 -6.13
C PHE A 136 1.60 14.73 -7.06
N LEU A 137 2.89 14.56 -6.78
CA LEU A 137 3.74 13.65 -7.54
C LEU A 137 3.22 12.21 -7.53
N MET A 138 2.78 11.72 -6.36
CA MET A 138 2.20 10.39 -6.26
C MET A 138 0.87 10.27 -7.01
N LEU A 139 -0.02 11.27 -6.92
CA LEU A 139 -1.25 11.28 -7.69
C LEU A 139 -0.99 11.24 -9.20
N THR A 140 -0.09 12.09 -9.68
CA THR A 140 0.30 12.11 -11.10
C THR A 140 0.84 10.73 -11.52
N ASN A 141 1.71 10.14 -10.72
CA ASN A 141 2.25 8.81 -11.03
C ASN A 141 1.17 7.72 -11.05
N ILE A 142 0.23 7.73 -10.11
CA ILE A 142 -0.89 6.77 -10.09
C ILE A 142 -1.77 6.97 -11.32
N VAL A 143 -2.14 8.22 -11.65
CA VAL A 143 -2.95 8.51 -12.83
C VAL A 143 -2.23 8.03 -14.10
N THR A 144 -0.95 8.38 -14.26
CA THR A 144 -0.17 7.99 -15.44
C THR A 144 -0.04 6.48 -15.59
N THR A 145 0.10 5.74 -14.47
CA THR A 145 0.29 4.28 -14.52
C THR A 145 -1.01 3.48 -14.57
N GLN A 146 -2.16 4.09 -14.33
CA GLN A 146 -3.45 3.40 -14.31
C GLN A 146 -4.46 3.93 -15.34
N VAL A 147 -4.17 5.06 -16.00
CA VAL A 147 -5.09 5.68 -16.96
C VAL A 147 -5.41 4.76 -18.14
N ASP A 148 -4.42 4.00 -18.61
CA ASP A 148 -4.59 2.99 -19.65
C ASP A 148 -5.65 1.94 -19.28
N LYS A 149 -5.58 1.41 -18.06
CA LYS A 149 -6.54 0.42 -17.56
C LYS A 149 -7.94 1.01 -17.38
N LEU A 150 -8.02 2.26 -16.91
CA LEU A 150 -9.28 2.96 -16.76
C LEU A 150 -9.96 3.23 -18.11
N LEU A 151 -9.17 3.45 -19.17
CA LEU A 151 -9.69 3.66 -20.54
C LEU A 151 -10.06 2.34 -21.24
N ILE A 152 -9.31 1.27 -20.99
CA ILE A 152 -9.57 -0.04 -21.62
C ILE A 152 -10.95 -0.57 -21.24
N VAL A 153 -11.36 -0.44 -19.97
CA VAL A 153 -12.63 -1.01 -19.49
C VAL A 153 -13.85 -0.48 -20.26
N PRO A 154 -14.09 0.84 -20.36
CA PRO A 154 -15.26 1.36 -21.04
C PRO A 154 -15.20 1.22 -22.56
N ILE A 155 -14.02 1.11 -23.19
CA ILE A 155 -13.84 1.06 -24.63
C ILE A 155 -13.82 -0.38 -25.14
N LEU A 156 -13.07 -1.27 -24.48
CA LEU A 156 -12.77 -2.61 -24.96
C LEU A 156 -13.31 -3.74 -24.05
N GLY A 157 -13.79 -3.39 -22.87
CA GLY A 157 -14.38 -4.33 -21.91
C GLY A 157 -13.37 -5.07 -21.02
N PHE A 158 -13.90 -5.82 -20.06
CA PHE A 158 -13.11 -6.49 -19.01
C PHE A 158 -12.24 -7.64 -19.54
N ALA A 159 -12.66 -8.34 -20.61
CA ALA A 159 -11.87 -9.44 -21.17
C ALA A 159 -10.54 -8.94 -21.74
N VAL A 160 -10.56 -7.82 -22.45
CA VAL A 160 -9.33 -7.20 -22.98
C VAL A 160 -8.45 -6.66 -21.84
N LEU A 161 -9.05 -6.09 -20.80
CA LEU A 161 -8.29 -5.67 -19.60
C LEU A 161 -7.59 -6.86 -18.94
N GLY A 162 -8.24 -8.03 -18.88
CA GLY A 162 -7.63 -9.26 -18.36
C GLY A 162 -6.36 -9.66 -19.13
N ASN A 163 -6.45 -9.74 -20.45
CA ASN A 163 -5.31 -10.07 -21.31
C ASN A 163 -4.20 -9.01 -21.24
N TYR A 164 -4.56 -7.74 -21.22
CA TYR A 164 -3.62 -6.64 -21.06
C TYR A 164 -2.88 -6.72 -19.71
N SER A 165 -3.60 -7.02 -18.64
CA SER A 165 -3.02 -7.18 -17.30
C SER A 165 -2.05 -8.35 -17.21
N LEU A 166 -2.34 -9.46 -17.90
CA LEU A 166 -1.41 -10.60 -18.02
C LEU A 166 -0.13 -10.21 -18.77
N ALA A 167 -0.25 -9.49 -19.90
CA ALA A 167 0.91 -9.00 -20.64
C ALA A 167 1.78 -8.07 -19.78
N LEU A 168 1.17 -7.16 -19.01
CA LEU A 168 1.91 -6.30 -18.07
C LEU A 168 2.63 -7.08 -16.97
N GLN A 169 2.07 -8.19 -16.48
CA GLN A 169 2.74 -9.05 -15.51
C GLN A 169 3.99 -9.71 -16.10
N VAL A 170 3.93 -10.17 -17.35
CA VAL A 170 5.11 -10.71 -18.04
C VAL A 170 6.19 -9.66 -18.19
N ILE A 171 5.83 -8.45 -18.62
CA ILE A 171 6.76 -7.31 -18.70
C ILE A 171 7.37 -6.99 -17.32
N ALA A 172 6.54 -6.99 -16.27
CA ALA A 172 7.00 -6.75 -14.91
C ALA A 172 8.07 -7.76 -14.46
N ILE A 173 7.90 -9.04 -14.80
CA ILE A 173 8.90 -10.08 -14.50
C ILE A 173 10.20 -9.80 -15.25
N MET A 174 10.14 -9.44 -16.53
CA MET A 174 11.33 -9.11 -17.33
C MET A 174 12.09 -7.89 -16.81
N THR A 175 11.37 -6.90 -16.25
CA THR A 175 11.95 -5.66 -15.73
C THR A 175 12.50 -5.79 -14.30
N VAL A 176 12.27 -6.90 -13.60
CA VAL A 176 12.81 -7.13 -12.24
C VAL A 176 14.33 -7.06 -12.24
N LEU A 177 15.00 -7.78 -13.13
CA LEU A 177 16.46 -7.85 -13.21
C LEU A 177 17.10 -6.46 -13.46
N PRO A 178 16.73 -5.71 -14.52
CA PRO A 178 17.22 -4.35 -14.71
C PRO A 178 16.95 -3.43 -13.52
N SER A 179 15.77 -3.54 -12.91
CA SER A 179 15.39 -2.66 -11.77
C SER A 179 16.22 -2.94 -10.52
N VAL A 180 16.58 -4.19 -10.26
CA VAL A 180 17.44 -4.58 -9.13
C VAL A 180 18.87 -4.06 -9.37
N VAL A 181 19.42 -4.28 -10.56
CA VAL A 181 20.76 -3.80 -10.94
C VAL A 181 20.82 -2.27 -10.81
N PHE A 182 19.82 -1.57 -11.35
CA PHE A 182 19.76 -0.11 -11.30
C PHE A 182 19.70 0.41 -9.85
N LYS A 183 18.87 -0.20 -9.01
CA LYS A 183 18.79 0.15 -7.57
C LYS A 183 20.07 -0.12 -6.79
N TYR A 184 20.86 -1.10 -7.23
CA TYR A 184 22.15 -1.41 -6.62
C TYR A 184 23.25 -0.44 -7.01
N ILE A 185 23.25 0.06 -8.25
CA ILE A 185 24.29 0.95 -8.80
C ILE A 185 24.05 2.41 -8.41
N LEU A 186 22.81 2.87 -8.35
CA LEU A 186 22.47 4.29 -8.14
C LEU A 186 22.81 4.90 -6.76
N PRO A 187 22.81 4.20 -5.63
CA PRO A 187 22.97 4.81 -4.31
C PRO A 187 24.42 4.97 -3.85
N ARG A 188 25.38 5.02 -4.76
CA ARG A 188 26.75 5.38 -4.43
C ARG A 188 27.16 6.63 -5.21
#